data_c16f134508ca12b63c56b98e207fdf62
#
_entry.id   c16f134508ca12b63c56b98e207fdf62
#
_cell.length_a   1.000
_cell.length_b   1.000
_cell.length_c   1.000
_cell.angle_alpha   90.00
_cell.angle_beta   90.00
_cell.angle_gamma   90.00
#
_symmetry.space_group_name_H-M   'P 1'
#
loop_
_entity.id
_entity.type
_entity.pdbx_description
1 polymer ?
#
loop_
_entity_poly.entity_id
_entity_poly.type
_entity_poly.pdbx_seq_one_letter_code
_entity_poly.pdbx_strand_id
1 'polypeptide(L)'
;MTSQTFTTSSATPPTRGVVPDKPALEGLEVKWGKIWEDEQLYAFDATTVDSREQVFAIDTPPPTVSGHLHPGHVFSYTHTDTVARYQRMRGKKVFYPMGWDDNGLPTERRVQNYYGVRCDPSLPYDPDFTPPSKPNPKRQVPISRRNFVELCVELTAVDEKTFQDLWRAVGLSVDWNQLYTTISPESQRIAQLAFLRNYARGEAYLSDAPTLWDVTFSTAVAQAELEARDYPGAYHRLGFHRPNGEDVFIETTRPELLAACCALIAHPDDERYQHLFGTTVTTPLYGVEVPVLAHSAAEMDKGAGIAMCCTFGDLTDVAWWRELQLPTRTIIGRDGRILSETPQWIIDAGSAERYEAIAGKTTFTARKLVVEALVESGEMDGEPKPTQRKANFYEKGDKPLEIIGTRQWYIRNGGRDDDLRNALLERGRELEW
;
A
#
# COMPACT_ATOMS: atom_id res chain seq x y z
N MET A 1 72.41 19.97 -29.50
CA MET A 1 71.49 19.23 -30.39
C MET A 1 71.70 17.75 -30.12
N THR A 2 70.92 17.17 -29.25
CA THR A 2 70.96 15.72 -28.94
C THR A 2 69.63 15.12 -29.37
N SER A 3 69.72 14.33 -30.43
CA SER A 3 68.59 13.61 -31.05
C SER A 3 68.18 12.44 -30.15
N GLN A 4 66.94 12.49 -29.58
CA GLN A 4 66.32 11.32 -28.94
C GLN A 4 65.59 10.50 -30.00
N THR A 5 66.09 9.30 -30.22
CA THR A 5 65.43 8.25 -31.02
C THR A 5 64.32 7.62 -30.21
N PHE A 6 63.06 7.81 -30.63
CA PHE A 6 61.89 7.08 -30.12
C PHE A 6 61.91 5.67 -30.69
N THR A 7 62.13 4.67 -29.87
CA THR A 7 61.89 3.25 -30.20
C THR A 7 60.38 2.98 -30.16
N THR A 8 59.80 2.77 -31.32
CA THR A 8 58.41 2.29 -31.46
C THR A 8 58.38 0.79 -31.09
N SER A 9 57.79 0.49 -29.92
CA SER A 9 57.41 -0.89 -29.57
C SER A 9 56.34 -1.37 -30.55
N SER A 10 56.65 -2.35 -31.37
CA SER A 10 55.67 -3.03 -32.23
C SER A 10 54.79 -3.94 -31.38
N ALA A 11 53.66 -3.44 -30.92
CA ALA A 11 52.61 -4.28 -30.37
C ALA A 11 52.04 -5.19 -31.47
N THR A 12 52.19 -6.47 -31.33
CA THR A 12 51.56 -7.46 -32.19
C THR A 12 50.05 -7.25 -32.17
N PRO A 13 49.35 -7.09 -33.31
CA PRO A 13 47.93 -6.91 -33.31
C PRO A 13 47.24 -8.14 -32.68
N PRO A 14 46.21 -7.96 -31.88
CA PRO A 14 45.50 -9.07 -31.26
C PRO A 14 45.00 -10.01 -32.35
N THR A 15 45.36 -11.31 -32.24
CA THR A 15 44.82 -12.35 -33.09
C THR A 15 43.30 -12.32 -33.05
N ARG A 16 42.65 -11.97 -34.16
CA ARG A 16 41.22 -12.10 -34.30
C ARG A 16 40.85 -13.54 -34.03
N GLY A 17 40.08 -13.76 -32.96
CA GLY A 17 39.49 -15.05 -32.68
C GLY A 17 38.67 -15.52 -33.90
N VAL A 18 38.84 -16.76 -34.29
CA VAL A 18 38.03 -17.37 -35.35
C VAL A 18 36.65 -17.61 -34.76
N VAL A 19 35.64 -16.93 -35.31
CA VAL A 19 34.24 -17.19 -34.96
C VAL A 19 33.84 -18.52 -35.58
N PRO A 20 33.43 -19.54 -34.81
CA PRO A 20 33.02 -20.82 -35.35
C PRO A 20 31.74 -20.67 -36.18
N ASP A 21 31.62 -21.45 -37.25
CA ASP A 21 30.47 -21.48 -38.16
C ASP A 21 29.14 -21.85 -37.45
N LYS A 22 29.24 -22.61 -36.36
CA LYS A 22 28.11 -22.93 -35.47
C LYS A 22 28.51 -22.63 -34.02
N PRO A 23 28.00 -21.56 -33.43
CA PRO A 23 28.28 -21.31 -32.02
C PRO A 23 27.65 -22.43 -31.16
N ALA A 24 28.47 -23.07 -30.32
CA ALA A 24 27.95 -23.93 -29.26
C ALA A 24 27.40 -23.02 -28.17
N LEU A 25 26.07 -22.97 -28.02
CA LEU A 25 25.43 -22.15 -27.00
C LEU A 25 25.41 -22.86 -25.65
N GLU A 26 25.43 -24.18 -25.63
CA GLU A 26 25.35 -24.98 -24.41
C GLU A 26 26.54 -24.71 -23.48
N GLY A 27 26.24 -24.34 -22.24
CA GLY A 27 27.23 -24.11 -21.20
C GLY A 27 27.96 -22.76 -21.27
N LEU A 28 27.58 -21.83 -22.16
CA LEU A 28 28.22 -20.52 -22.27
C LEU A 28 27.98 -19.67 -21.01
N GLU A 29 26.80 -19.72 -20.45
CA GLU A 29 26.43 -18.98 -19.24
C GLU A 29 27.30 -19.40 -18.05
N VAL A 30 27.48 -20.72 -17.87
CA VAL A 30 28.31 -21.25 -16.78
C VAL A 30 29.78 -20.87 -16.99
N LYS A 31 30.28 -21.00 -18.21
CA LYS A 31 31.66 -20.68 -18.55
C LYS A 31 31.99 -19.21 -18.31
N TRP A 32 31.19 -18.31 -18.87
CA TRP A 32 31.47 -16.89 -18.80
C TRP A 32 31.11 -16.30 -17.42
N GLY A 33 30.07 -16.78 -16.79
CA GLY A 33 29.73 -16.39 -15.41
C GLY A 33 30.89 -16.67 -14.46
N LYS A 34 31.50 -17.85 -14.57
CA LYS A 34 32.69 -18.21 -13.77
C LYS A 34 33.89 -17.30 -14.06
N ILE A 35 34.20 -17.04 -15.34
CA ILE A 35 35.32 -16.16 -15.72
C ILE A 35 35.12 -14.76 -15.17
N TRP A 36 33.92 -14.18 -15.31
CA TRP A 36 33.61 -12.84 -14.82
C TRP A 36 33.71 -12.74 -13.29
N GLU A 37 33.34 -13.81 -12.59
CA GLU A 37 33.44 -13.88 -11.12
C GLU A 37 34.92 -14.04 -10.69
N ASP A 38 35.68 -14.95 -11.28
CA ASP A 38 37.10 -15.17 -10.98
C ASP A 38 37.94 -13.91 -11.25
N GLU A 39 37.63 -13.17 -12.32
CA GLU A 39 38.31 -11.94 -12.70
C GLU A 39 37.79 -10.69 -12.01
N GLN A 40 36.73 -10.80 -11.21
CA GLN A 40 36.03 -9.66 -10.57
C GLN A 40 35.69 -8.55 -11.58
N LEU A 41 35.28 -8.95 -12.80
CA LEU A 41 35.16 -8.05 -13.96
C LEU A 41 34.24 -6.86 -13.73
N TYR A 42 33.20 -7.00 -12.89
CA TYR A 42 32.20 -5.99 -12.62
C TYR A 42 32.36 -5.30 -11.25
N ALA A 43 33.41 -5.64 -10.50
CA ALA A 43 33.68 -5.03 -9.21
C ALA A 43 33.97 -3.53 -9.35
N PHE A 44 33.38 -2.71 -8.49
CA PHE A 44 33.62 -1.28 -8.42
C PHE A 44 34.62 -0.97 -7.31
N ASP A 45 35.75 -0.40 -7.68
CA ASP A 45 36.77 0.06 -6.73
C ASP A 45 36.82 1.60 -6.70
N ALA A 46 36.28 2.17 -5.65
CA ALA A 46 36.26 3.61 -5.44
C ALA A 46 37.67 4.23 -5.30
N THR A 47 38.67 3.43 -4.89
CA THR A 47 40.06 3.92 -4.72
C THR A 47 40.74 4.22 -6.04
N THR A 48 40.25 3.67 -7.15
CA THR A 48 40.73 3.88 -8.49
C THR A 48 40.08 5.02 -9.24
N VAL A 49 39.16 5.77 -8.59
CA VAL A 49 38.39 6.87 -9.17
C VAL A 49 39.09 8.20 -8.90
N ASP A 50 39.51 8.90 -9.97
CA ASP A 50 40.17 10.20 -9.86
C ASP A 50 39.16 11.37 -9.86
N SER A 51 38.04 11.21 -10.56
CA SER A 51 37.00 12.24 -10.62
C SER A 51 35.60 11.63 -10.75
N ARG A 52 34.57 12.41 -10.38
CA ARG A 52 33.16 12.00 -10.48
C ARG A 52 32.74 11.72 -11.93
N GLU A 53 33.30 12.42 -12.90
CA GLU A 53 32.99 12.28 -14.32
C GLU A 53 33.38 10.89 -14.87
N GLN A 54 34.31 10.20 -14.21
CA GLN A 54 34.68 8.83 -14.56
C GLN A 54 33.65 7.81 -14.12
N VAL A 55 32.78 8.13 -13.17
CA VAL A 55 31.81 7.20 -12.59
C VAL A 55 30.47 7.30 -13.31
N PHE A 56 29.85 6.15 -13.50
CA PHE A 56 28.43 6.04 -13.83
C PHE A 56 27.76 5.15 -12.78
N ALA A 57 26.88 5.74 -11.96
CA ALA A 57 26.17 5.00 -10.92
C ALA A 57 24.76 4.63 -11.42
N ILE A 58 24.35 3.41 -11.12
CA ILE A 58 23.02 2.90 -11.40
C ILE A 58 22.33 2.68 -10.05
N ASP A 59 21.20 3.34 -9.85
CA ASP A 59 20.31 3.17 -8.72
C ASP A 59 19.05 2.44 -9.19
N THR A 60 19.06 1.12 -9.06
CA THR A 60 17.93 0.28 -9.43
C THR A 60 17.18 -0.14 -8.16
N PRO A 61 15.85 0.04 -8.10
CA PRO A 61 15.07 -0.48 -6.97
C PRO A 61 15.32 -1.97 -6.79
N PRO A 62 15.52 -2.45 -5.55
CA PRO A 62 15.69 -3.88 -5.30
C PRO A 62 14.38 -4.62 -5.63
N PRO A 63 14.44 -5.78 -6.31
CA PRO A 63 13.24 -6.57 -6.54
C PRO A 63 12.67 -7.09 -5.22
N THR A 64 11.34 -7.11 -5.10
CA THR A 64 10.66 -7.70 -3.94
C THR A 64 10.81 -9.22 -3.98
N VAL A 65 11.40 -9.77 -2.92
CA VAL A 65 11.69 -11.20 -2.79
C VAL A 65 10.46 -11.93 -2.28
N SER A 66 9.59 -12.39 -3.20
CA SER A 66 8.31 -13.02 -2.86
C SER A 66 7.95 -14.15 -3.85
N GLY A 67 8.80 -15.17 -3.94
CA GLY A 67 8.59 -16.36 -4.79
C GLY A 67 9.50 -16.41 -6.00
N HIS A 68 8.96 -16.44 -7.21
CA HIS A 68 9.74 -16.59 -8.43
C HIS A 68 9.77 -15.31 -9.25
N LEU A 69 10.92 -15.05 -9.89
CA LEU A 69 11.04 -14.01 -10.90
C LEU A 69 10.13 -14.33 -12.10
N HIS A 70 9.50 -13.29 -12.64
CA HIS A 70 8.70 -13.40 -13.85
C HIS A 70 9.38 -12.65 -15.03
N PRO A 71 8.97 -12.86 -16.30
CA PRO A 71 9.59 -12.24 -17.46
C PRO A 71 9.72 -10.72 -17.38
N GLY A 72 8.78 -10.03 -16.70
CA GLY A 72 8.86 -8.58 -16.50
C GLY A 72 10.07 -8.14 -15.69
N HIS A 73 10.45 -8.88 -14.65
CA HIS A 73 11.70 -8.62 -13.91
C HIS A 73 12.91 -8.78 -14.82
N VAL A 74 13.00 -9.93 -15.55
CA VAL A 74 14.12 -10.18 -16.47
C VAL A 74 14.24 -9.07 -17.51
N PHE A 75 13.11 -8.66 -18.09
CA PHE A 75 13.06 -7.57 -19.06
C PHE A 75 13.61 -6.25 -18.51
N SER A 76 13.11 -5.80 -17.36
CA SER A 76 13.51 -4.53 -16.75
C SER A 76 14.99 -4.50 -16.38
N TYR A 77 15.48 -5.55 -15.73
CA TYR A 77 16.87 -5.60 -15.29
C TYR A 77 17.85 -5.79 -16.47
N THR A 78 17.45 -6.49 -17.54
CA THR A 78 18.26 -6.59 -18.77
C THR A 78 18.39 -5.23 -19.47
N HIS A 79 17.35 -4.40 -19.48
CA HIS A 79 17.46 -3.03 -20.00
C HIS A 79 18.46 -2.20 -19.22
N THR A 80 18.39 -2.25 -17.89
CA THR A 80 19.35 -1.56 -17.02
C THR A 80 20.78 -2.06 -17.26
N ASP A 81 20.94 -3.36 -17.37
CA ASP A 81 22.25 -3.98 -17.64
C ASP A 81 22.82 -3.58 -19.00
N THR A 82 21.97 -3.40 -20.01
CA THR A 82 22.40 -2.88 -21.32
C THR A 82 23.03 -1.51 -21.19
N VAL A 83 22.44 -0.62 -20.38
CA VAL A 83 23.02 0.71 -20.11
C VAL A 83 24.34 0.57 -19.35
N ALA A 84 24.42 -0.31 -18.34
CA ALA A 84 25.64 -0.55 -17.59
C ALA A 84 26.78 -0.99 -18.52
N ARG A 85 26.54 -1.96 -19.39
CA ARG A 85 27.52 -2.46 -20.36
C ARG A 85 27.95 -1.38 -21.35
N TYR A 86 27.00 -0.61 -21.87
CA TYR A 86 27.29 0.51 -22.75
C TYR A 86 28.22 1.53 -22.09
N GLN A 87 27.97 1.89 -20.85
CA GLN A 87 28.80 2.85 -20.12
C GLN A 87 30.21 2.31 -19.84
N ARG A 88 30.36 1.00 -19.54
CA ARG A 88 31.69 0.36 -19.43
C ARG A 88 32.44 0.38 -20.78
N MET A 89 31.73 0.11 -21.88
CA MET A 89 32.34 0.20 -23.23
C MET A 89 32.83 1.61 -23.57
N ARG A 90 32.22 2.65 -22.96
CA ARG A 90 32.64 4.05 -23.05
C ARG A 90 33.79 4.41 -22.09
N GLY A 91 34.31 3.46 -21.34
CA GLY A 91 35.41 3.65 -20.40
C GLY A 91 34.98 4.19 -19.03
N LYS A 92 33.67 4.23 -18.70
CA LYS A 92 33.19 4.61 -17.38
C LYS A 92 33.41 3.51 -16.36
N LYS A 93 33.72 3.89 -15.13
CA LYS A 93 33.68 3.02 -13.96
C LYS A 93 32.24 2.96 -13.47
N VAL A 94 31.62 1.79 -13.64
CA VAL A 94 30.18 1.65 -13.37
C VAL A 94 29.98 1.09 -11.96
N PHE A 95 29.32 1.88 -11.09
CA PHE A 95 28.82 1.42 -9.81
C PHE A 95 27.41 0.89 -9.99
N TYR A 96 27.25 -0.43 -9.90
CA TYR A 96 25.98 -1.13 -10.12
C TYR A 96 25.79 -2.20 -9.04
N PRO A 97 25.28 -1.81 -7.86
CA PRO A 97 24.96 -2.73 -6.78
C PRO A 97 23.68 -3.53 -7.08
N MET A 98 23.44 -4.60 -6.32
CA MET A 98 22.20 -5.33 -6.29
C MET A 98 21.64 -5.31 -4.86
N GLY A 99 20.31 -5.27 -4.72
CA GLY A 99 19.65 -5.38 -3.43
C GLY A 99 18.45 -6.32 -3.49
N TRP A 100 17.98 -6.72 -2.32
CA TRP A 100 16.75 -7.51 -2.13
C TRP A 100 15.78 -6.73 -1.25
N ASP A 101 14.52 -6.63 -1.71
CA ASP A 101 13.42 -6.09 -0.90
C ASP A 101 12.67 -7.25 -0.25
N ASP A 102 12.99 -7.51 1.02
CA ASP A 102 12.58 -8.72 1.75
C ASP A 102 11.37 -8.47 2.65
N ASN A 103 10.87 -7.27 2.71
CA ASN A 103 9.77 -6.92 3.59
C ASN A 103 8.48 -6.58 2.83
N GLY A 104 7.43 -6.30 3.59
CA GLY A 104 6.15 -5.90 3.05
C GLY A 104 5.15 -7.03 2.87
N LEU A 105 3.94 -6.65 2.48
CA LEU A 105 2.79 -7.54 2.39
C LEU A 105 2.98 -8.71 1.38
N PRO A 106 3.65 -8.55 0.24
CA PRO A 106 3.92 -9.67 -0.66
C PRO A 106 4.73 -10.78 -0.01
N THR A 107 5.77 -10.43 0.74
CA THR A 107 6.61 -11.40 1.49
C THR A 107 5.81 -12.08 2.59
N GLU A 108 5.06 -11.33 3.41
CA GLU A 108 4.21 -11.90 4.45
C GLU A 108 3.20 -12.90 3.88
N ARG A 109 2.56 -12.59 2.75
CA ARG A 109 1.65 -13.49 2.06
C ARG A 109 2.33 -14.72 1.50
N ARG A 110 3.52 -14.57 0.97
CA ARG A 110 4.33 -15.70 0.51
C ARG A 110 4.55 -16.69 1.66
N VAL A 111 4.92 -16.20 2.83
CA VAL A 111 5.13 -16.98 4.06
C VAL A 111 3.82 -17.63 4.54
N GLN A 112 2.73 -16.86 4.61
CA GLN A 112 1.41 -17.37 5.00
C GLN A 112 0.96 -18.55 4.13
N ASN A 113 1.12 -18.43 2.83
CA ASN A 113 0.69 -19.46 1.88
C ASN A 113 1.64 -20.65 1.87
N TYR A 114 2.96 -20.40 1.95
CA TYR A 114 3.96 -21.45 1.88
C TYR A 114 3.95 -22.35 3.11
N TYR A 115 3.86 -21.77 4.31
CA TYR A 115 3.85 -22.52 5.55
C TYR A 115 2.43 -22.80 6.09
N GLY A 116 1.39 -22.19 5.54
CA GLY A 116 0.02 -22.33 6.03
C GLY A 116 -0.19 -21.70 7.41
N VAL A 117 0.46 -20.57 7.68
CA VAL A 117 0.42 -19.86 8.96
C VAL A 117 -0.09 -18.43 8.81
N ARG A 118 -0.49 -17.79 9.91
CA ARG A 118 -0.81 -16.35 9.97
C ARG A 118 -0.28 -15.73 11.25
N CYS A 119 0.15 -14.49 11.16
CA CYS A 119 0.58 -13.73 12.33
C CYS A 119 -0.61 -13.41 13.23
N ASP A 120 -0.46 -13.72 14.53
CA ASP A 120 -1.35 -13.28 15.59
C ASP A 120 -0.48 -12.69 16.73
N PRO A 121 -0.41 -11.36 16.85
CA PRO A 121 0.46 -10.71 17.81
C PRO A 121 0.01 -10.90 19.27
N SER A 122 -1.17 -11.46 19.52
CA SER A 122 -1.65 -11.79 20.87
C SER A 122 -1.04 -13.09 21.43
N LEU A 123 -0.48 -13.92 20.56
CA LEU A 123 0.12 -15.19 20.96
C LEU A 123 1.54 -15.01 21.49
N PRO A 124 1.94 -15.75 22.54
CA PRO A 124 3.29 -15.76 23.03
C PRO A 124 4.24 -16.45 22.02
N TYR A 125 5.53 -16.09 22.11
CA TYR A 125 6.57 -16.76 21.33
C TYR A 125 6.73 -18.22 21.75
N ASP A 126 6.77 -19.10 20.75
CA ASP A 126 7.05 -20.52 20.93
C ASP A 126 8.41 -20.86 20.26
N PRO A 127 9.48 -21.12 21.05
CA PRO A 127 10.80 -21.43 20.49
C PRO A 127 10.86 -22.78 19.79
N ASP A 128 9.93 -23.70 20.09
CA ASP A 128 9.88 -25.05 19.51
C ASP A 128 8.88 -25.14 18.35
N PHE A 129 8.34 -24.02 17.90
CA PHE A 129 7.35 -23.98 16.82
C PHE A 129 7.92 -24.57 15.54
N THR A 130 7.17 -25.52 14.97
CA THR A 130 7.45 -26.09 13.66
C THR A 130 6.24 -25.91 12.74
N PRO A 131 6.44 -25.40 11.52
CA PRO A 131 5.34 -25.22 10.58
C PRO A 131 4.61 -26.55 10.25
N PRO A 132 3.31 -26.49 9.90
CA PRO A 132 2.56 -27.67 9.51
C PRO A 132 3.22 -28.43 8.35
N SER A 133 3.34 -29.75 8.46
CA SER A 133 3.90 -30.61 7.39
C SER A 133 3.04 -30.63 6.12
N LYS A 134 1.77 -30.25 6.22
CA LYS A 134 0.83 -30.08 5.10
C LYS A 134 0.18 -28.71 5.18
N PRO A 135 0.83 -27.68 4.62
CA PRO A 135 0.31 -26.32 4.64
C PRO A 135 -1.07 -26.22 3.98
N ASN A 136 -1.97 -25.44 4.58
CA ASN A 136 -3.27 -25.15 4.00
C ASN A 136 -3.53 -23.64 3.98
N PRO A 137 -3.38 -22.97 2.82
CA PRO A 137 -3.60 -21.53 2.70
C PRO A 137 -5.00 -21.05 3.11
N LYS A 138 -6.00 -21.94 3.05
CA LYS A 138 -7.39 -21.62 3.44
C LYS A 138 -7.68 -21.80 4.93
N ARG A 139 -6.79 -22.50 5.67
CA ARG A 139 -6.93 -22.77 7.11
C ARG A 139 -5.58 -22.55 7.79
N GLN A 140 -5.11 -21.31 7.77
CA GLN A 140 -3.83 -20.92 8.33
C GLN A 140 -3.81 -21.05 9.85
N VAL A 141 -2.72 -21.60 10.38
CA VAL A 141 -2.48 -21.73 11.82
C VAL A 141 -2.00 -20.38 12.38
N PRO A 142 -2.66 -19.82 13.42
CA PRO A 142 -2.18 -18.60 14.04
C PRO A 142 -0.90 -18.87 14.82
N ILE A 143 0.10 -17.99 14.64
CA ILE A 143 1.40 -18.06 15.34
C ILE A 143 1.80 -16.69 15.83
N SER A 144 2.69 -16.65 16.84
CA SER A 144 3.18 -15.39 17.38
C SER A 144 3.90 -14.55 16.32
N ARG A 145 3.93 -13.24 16.53
CA ARG A 145 4.64 -12.32 15.64
C ARG A 145 6.12 -12.71 15.46
N ARG A 146 6.78 -13.14 16.52
CA ARG A 146 8.20 -13.52 16.48
C ARG A 146 8.42 -14.76 15.65
N ASN A 147 7.62 -15.82 15.85
CA ASN A 147 7.70 -17.02 15.01
C ASN A 147 7.43 -16.70 13.53
N PHE A 148 6.47 -15.81 13.27
CA PHE A 148 6.16 -15.41 11.91
C PHE A 148 7.33 -14.66 11.24
N VAL A 149 8.00 -13.76 11.95
CA VAL A 149 9.20 -13.05 11.48
C VAL A 149 10.34 -14.01 11.19
N GLU A 150 10.57 -14.99 12.08
CA GLU A 150 11.60 -16.02 11.88
C GLU A 150 11.38 -16.81 10.58
N LEU A 151 10.12 -17.21 10.30
CA LEU A 151 9.77 -17.85 9.03
C LEU A 151 9.92 -16.93 7.82
N CYS A 152 9.66 -15.62 7.96
CA CYS A 152 9.90 -14.65 6.89
C CYS A 152 11.37 -14.60 6.53
N VAL A 153 12.26 -14.48 7.52
CA VAL A 153 13.72 -14.43 7.31
C VAL A 153 14.24 -15.72 6.67
N GLU A 154 13.73 -16.88 7.10
CA GLU A 154 14.12 -18.18 6.53
C GLU A 154 13.72 -18.29 5.05
N LEU A 155 12.47 -17.96 4.72
CA LEU A 155 11.96 -18.12 3.36
C LEU A 155 12.56 -17.09 2.39
N THR A 156 12.76 -15.85 2.83
CA THR A 156 13.39 -14.82 1.97
C THR A 156 14.81 -15.21 1.60
N ALA A 157 15.60 -15.77 2.50
CA ALA A 157 16.94 -16.24 2.18
C ALA A 157 16.96 -17.31 1.08
N VAL A 158 15.94 -18.19 1.03
CA VAL A 158 15.78 -19.18 -0.06
C VAL A 158 15.39 -18.51 -1.39
N ASP A 159 14.44 -17.58 -1.31
CA ASP A 159 13.95 -16.86 -2.51
C ASP A 159 15.05 -15.94 -3.07
N GLU A 160 15.83 -15.23 -2.22
CA GLU A 160 17.02 -14.44 -2.63
C GLU A 160 18.03 -15.26 -3.43
N LYS A 161 18.36 -16.44 -2.93
CA LYS A 161 19.28 -17.36 -3.62
C LYS A 161 18.76 -17.73 -5.00
N THR A 162 17.46 -18.01 -5.12
CA THR A 162 16.80 -18.33 -6.39
C THR A 162 16.89 -17.16 -7.37
N PHE A 163 16.68 -15.92 -6.88
CA PHE A 163 16.78 -14.70 -7.69
C PHE A 163 18.22 -14.47 -8.14
N GLN A 164 19.18 -14.60 -7.23
CA GLN A 164 20.60 -14.44 -7.53
C GLN A 164 21.09 -15.44 -8.59
N ASP A 165 20.69 -16.71 -8.47
CA ASP A 165 21.09 -17.75 -9.41
C ASP A 165 20.54 -17.46 -10.81
N LEU A 166 19.30 -16.99 -10.92
CA LEU A 166 18.74 -16.59 -12.21
C LEU A 166 19.44 -15.36 -12.80
N TRP A 167 19.70 -14.31 -11.99
CA TRP A 167 20.43 -13.12 -12.45
C TRP A 167 21.84 -13.44 -12.91
N ARG A 168 22.53 -14.36 -12.24
CA ARG A 168 23.85 -14.86 -12.68
C ARG A 168 23.75 -15.64 -13.98
N ALA A 169 22.73 -16.47 -14.16
CA ALA A 169 22.50 -17.21 -15.40
C ALA A 169 22.14 -16.29 -16.58
N VAL A 170 21.36 -15.25 -16.36
CA VAL A 170 21.08 -14.18 -17.35
C VAL A 170 22.33 -13.35 -17.64
N GLY A 171 23.32 -13.37 -16.75
CA GLY A 171 24.61 -12.71 -16.91
C GLY A 171 24.57 -11.22 -16.61
N LEU A 172 23.74 -10.76 -15.65
CA LEU A 172 23.73 -9.35 -15.24
C LEU A 172 25.10 -8.90 -14.76
N SER A 173 25.55 -7.75 -15.23
CA SER A 173 26.86 -7.17 -14.92
C SER A 173 26.87 -6.34 -13.65
N VAL A 174 26.20 -6.80 -12.63
CA VAL A 174 26.15 -6.16 -11.29
C VAL A 174 27.41 -6.51 -10.49
N ASP A 175 27.76 -5.65 -9.55
CA ASP A 175 28.80 -5.94 -8.56
C ASP A 175 28.22 -6.75 -7.41
N TRP A 176 28.40 -8.05 -7.45
CA TRP A 176 27.91 -8.99 -6.42
C TRP A 176 28.56 -8.81 -5.05
N ASN A 177 29.66 -8.02 -4.95
CA ASN A 177 30.27 -7.65 -3.67
C ASN A 177 29.53 -6.48 -2.98
N GLN A 178 28.69 -5.76 -3.73
CA GLN A 178 27.86 -4.65 -3.24
C GLN A 178 26.41 -5.08 -3.04
N LEU A 179 26.21 -6.30 -2.53
CA LEU A 179 24.88 -6.82 -2.24
C LEU A 179 24.36 -6.27 -0.91
N TYR A 180 23.08 -5.90 -0.85
CA TYR A 180 22.41 -5.49 0.37
C TYR A 180 20.99 -6.07 0.46
N THR A 181 20.45 -6.13 1.67
CA THR A 181 19.04 -6.48 1.91
C THR A 181 18.35 -5.38 2.72
N THR A 182 17.06 -5.16 2.46
CA THR A 182 16.29 -4.12 3.18
C THR A 182 16.10 -4.45 4.66
N ILE A 183 16.26 -5.72 5.04
CA ILE A 183 16.12 -6.22 6.43
C ILE A 183 17.46 -6.50 7.11
N SER A 184 18.59 -6.21 6.49
CA SER A 184 19.90 -6.39 7.14
C SER A 184 20.02 -5.52 8.40
N PRO A 185 20.82 -5.93 9.40
CA PRO A 185 21.02 -5.12 10.61
C PRO A 185 21.50 -3.70 10.30
N GLU A 186 22.29 -3.51 9.25
CA GLU A 186 22.76 -2.20 8.82
C GLU A 186 21.63 -1.35 8.22
N SER A 187 20.84 -1.92 7.31
CA SER A 187 19.67 -1.24 6.72
C SER A 187 18.67 -0.86 7.80
N GLN A 188 18.37 -1.77 8.74
CA GLN A 188 17.51 -1.47 9.88
C GLN A 188 18.05 -0.32 10.73
N ARG A 189 19.34 -0.33 11.05
CA ARG A 189 19.98 0.73 11.83
C ARG A 189 19.87 2.09 11.14
N ILE A 190 20.13 2.13 9.84
CA ILE A 190 20.06 3.36 9.04
C ILE A 190 18.62 3.88 8.98
N ALA A 191 17.66 3.00 8.68
CA ALA A 191 16.24 3.36 8.61
C ALA A 191 15.70 3.87 9.95
N GLN A 192 16.03 3.20 11.05
CA GLN A 192 15.63 3.62 12.39
C GLN A 192 16.26 4.97 12.77
N LEU A 193 17.54 5.18 12.45
CA LEU A 193 18.21 6.46 12.71
C LEU A 193 17.58 7.59 11.90
N ALA A 194 17.25 7.37 10.63
CA ALA A 194 16.56 8.34 9.79
C ALA A 194 15.17 8.68 10.37
N PHE A 195 14.41 7.68 10.79
CA PHE A 195 13.12 7.87 11.44
C PHE A 195 13.24 8.69 12.73
N LEU A 196 14.19 8.36 13.60
CA LEU A 196 14.43 9.10 14.86
C LEU A 196 14.82 10.56 14.61
N ARG A 197 15.58 10.83 13.56
CA ARG A 197 15.91 12.21 13.15
C ARG A 197 14.67 12.96 12.69
N ASN A 198 13.80 12.35 11.90
CA ASN A 198 12.52 12.94 11.48
C ASN A 198 11.60 13.17 12.67
N TYR A 199 11.56 12.24 13.62
CA TYR A 199 10.79 12.39 14.86
C TYR A 199 11.30 13.55 15.73
N ALA A 200 12.62 13.66 15.90
CA ALA A 200 13.23 14.73 16.68
C ALA A 200 12.97 16.14 16.07
N ARG A 201 12.79 16.23 14.75
CA ARG A 201 12.41 17.48 14.06
C ARG A 201 10.90 17.72 14.05
N GLY A 202 10.09 16.82 14.60
CA GLY A 202 8.62 16.89 14.55
C GLY A 202 8.03 16.62 13.15
N GLU A 203 8.80 16.08 12.24
CA GLU A 203 8.34 15.68 10.90
C GLU A 203 7.62 14.33 10.93
N ALA A 204 8.10 13.37 11.73
CA ALA A 204 7.39 12.12 11.99
C ALA A 204 6.48 12.30 13.20
N TYR A 205 5.21 11.91 13.06
CA TYR A 205 4.21 12.05 14.11
C TYR A 205 3.20 10.90 14.07
N LEU A 206 2.58 10.62 15.21
CA LEU A 206 1.55 9.62 15.37
C LEU A 206 0.17 10.31 15.33
N SER A 207 -0.74 9.79 14.54
CA SER A 207 -2.11 10.30 14.45
C SER A 207 -3.12 9.18 14.26
N ASP A 208 -4.29 9.35 14.85
CA ASP A 208 -5.45 8.53 14.51
C ASP A 208 -6.05 9.08 13.21
N ALA A 209 -6.14 8.24 12.21
CA ALA A 209 -6.60 8.64 10.89
C ALA A 209 -7.37 7.51 10.18
N PRO A 210 -8.26 7.87 9.24
CA PRO A 210 -8.92 6.91 8.38
C PRO A 210 -7.90 6.16 7.54
N THR A 211 -7.99 4.83 7.58
CA THR A 211 -7.06 3.93 6.88
C THR A 211 -7.85 2.90 6.09
N LEU A 212 -7.50 2.75 4.81
CA LEU A 212 -7.98 1.63 4.01
C LEU A 212 -7.43 0.33 4.59
N TRP A 213 -8.32 -0.60 4.90
CA TRP A 213 -8.02 -1.76 5.72
C TRP A 213 -8.53 -3.04 5.08
N ASP A 214 -7.65 -4.01 4.90
CA ASP A 214 -8.02 -5.36 4.51
C ASP A 214 -8.34 -6.19 5.76
N VAL A 215 -9.61 -6.54 5.91
CA VAL A 215 -10.11 -7.30 7.07
C VAL A 215 -9.65 -8.76 7.08
N THR A 216 -9.21 -9.29 5.94
CA THR A 216 -8.72 -10.68 5.82
C THR A 216 -7.28 -10.79 6.29
N PHE A 217 -6.44 -9.83 5.89
CA PHE A 217 -5.03 -9.79 6.26
C PHE A 217 -4.76 -8.94 7.50
N SER A 218 -5.80 -8.25 8.02
CA SER A 218 -5.70 -7.37 9.20
C SER A 218 -4.59 -6.32 9.04
N THR A 219 -4.53 -5.68 7.88
CA THR A 219 -3.49 -4.70 7.54
C THR A 219 -4.03 -3.49 6.79
N ALA A 220 -3.31 -2.37 6.90
CA ALA A 220 -3.52 -1.21 6.07
C ALA A 220 -3.06 -1.50 4.62
N VAL A 221 -3.75 -0.90 3.65
CA VAL A 221 -3.45 -1.06 2.22
C VAL A 221 -3.10 0.31 1.64
N ALA A 222 -1.98 0.38 0.92
CA ALA A 222 -1.54 1.59 0.27
C ALA A 222 -2.37 1.91 -0.98
N GLN A 223 -2.47 3.20 -1.35
CA GLN A 223 -3.24 3.60 -2.54
C GLN A 223 -2.74 2.96 -3.84
N ALA A 224 -1.45 2.67 -3.94
CA ALA A 224 -0.86 2.02 -5.11
C ALA A 224 -1.28 0.54 -5.28
N GLU A 225 -1.81 -0.07 -4.22
CA GLU A 225 -2.25 -1.47 -4.21
C GLU A 225 -3.78 -1.62 -4.35
N LEU A 226 -4.48 -0.51 -4.63
CA LEU A 226 -5.93 -0.50 -4.77
C LEU A 226 -6.36 -0.91 -6.17
N GLU A 227 -7.40 -1.72 -6.21
CA GLU A 227 -8.13 -2.06 -7.41
C GLU A 227 -9.63 -1.78 -7.22
N ALA A 228 -10.19 -0.92 -8.08
CA ALA A 228 -11.62 -0.66 -8.08
C ALA A 228 -12.35 -1.74 -8.88
N ARG A 229 -13.20 -2.51 -8.22
CA ARG A 229 -14.00 -3.58 -8.83
C ARG A 229 -15.49 -3.26 -8.76
N ASP A 230 -16.25 -3.73 -9.75
CA ASP A 230 -17.71 -3.69 -9.68
C ASP A 230 -18.19 -4.65 -8.60
N TYR A 231 -18.99 -4.12 -7.70
CA TYR A 231 -19.51 -4.86 -6.56
C TYR A 231 -21.03 -4.69 -6.45
N PRO A 232 -21.80 -5.77 -6.30
CA PRO A 232 -23.24 -5.69 -6.20
C PRO A 232 -23.66 -4.97 -4.92
N GLY A 233 -24.71 -4.15 -5.04
CA GLY A 233 -25.28 -3.42 -3.94
C GLY A 233 -26.74 -3.10 -4.19
N ALA A 234 -27.35 -2.36 -3.29
CA ALA A 234 -28.68 -1.80 -3.49
C ALA A 234 -28.74 -0.40 -2.87
N TYR A 235 -29.43 0.52 -3.50
CA TYR A 235 -29.81 1.78 -2.90
C TYR A 235 -30.99 1.58 -1.96
N HIS A 236 -30.83 2.10 -0.75
CA HIS A 236 -31.87 2.16 0.28
C HIS A 236 -32.23 3.63 0.46
N ARG A 237 -33.50 3.96 0.33
CA ARG A 237 -34.02 5.31 0.50
C ARG A 237 -34.48 5.50 1.92
N LEU A 238 -33.87 6.44 2.65
CA LEU A 238 -34.08 6.65 4.10
C LEU A 238 -34.56 8.06 4.35
N GLY A 239 -35.53 8.22 5.28
CA GLY A 239 -36.05 9.50 5.74
C GLY A 239 -35.27 10.00 6.95
N PHE A 240 -34.65 11.18 6.85
CA PHE A 240 -34.06 11.92 7.96
C PHE A 240 -35.04 13.00 8.43
N HIS A 241 -35.30 13.05 9.73
CA HIS A 241 -36.37 13.84 10.29
C HIS A 241 -35.95 15.30 10.56
N ARG A 242 -36.72 16.25 10.07
CA ARG A 242 -36.58 17.68 10.37
C ARG A 242 -37.37 18.06 11.59
N PRO A 243 -36.97 19.11 12.35
CA PRO A 243 -37.74 19.62 13.49
C PRO A 243 -39.18 20.06 13.16
N ASN A 244 -39.43 20.38 11.87
CA ASN A 244 -40.78 20.80 11.42
C ASN A 244 -41.69 19.60 11.03
N GLY A 245 -41.22 18.37 11.20
CA GLY A 245 -41.95 17.14 10.89
C GLY A 245 -41.89 16.68 9.43
N GLU A 246 -41.13 17.37 8.57
CA GLU A 246 -40.88 16.94 7.22
C GLU A 246 -39.64 16.04 7.17
N ASP A 247 -39.55 15.13 6.23
CA ASP A 247 -38.39 14.27 6.02
C ASP A 247 -37.52 14.75 4.88
N VAL A 248 -36.19 14.59 5.06
CA VAL A 248 -35.19 14.69 3.99
C VAL A 248 -34.79 13.27 3.60
N PHE A 249 -35.10 12.89 2.37
CA PHE A 249 -34.76 11.55 1.87
C PHE A 249 -33.39 11.52 1.25
N ILE A 250 -32.59 10.51 1.67
CA ILE A 250 -31.30 10.19 1.08
C ILE A 250 -31.32 8.81 0.46
N GLU A 251 -30.41 8.50 -0.43
CA GLU A 251 -30.18 7.15 -0.95
C GLU A 251 -28.77 6.68 -0.59
N THR A 252 -28.65 5.51 0.05
CA THR A 252 -27.37 4.94 0.46
C THR A 252 -27.25 3.48 0.06
N THR A 253 -26.01 3.04 -0.27
CA THR A 253 -25.68 1.63 -0.48
C THR A 253 -25.15 0.96 0.78
N ARG A 254 -24.96 1.73 1.87
CA ARG A 254 -24.39 1.27 3.14
C ARG A 254 -25.24 1.67 4.36
N PRO A 255 -26.48 1.19 4.46
CA PRO A 255 -27.35 1.53 5.59
C PRO A 255 -26.81 1.08 6.94
N GLU A 256 -25.92 0.06 6.97
CA GLU A 256 -25.23 -0.37 8.21
C GLU A 256 -24.36 0.71 8.86
N LEU A 257 -23.98 1.75 8.10
CA LEU A 257 -23.20 2.87 8.62
C LEU A 257 -24.04 4.01 9.19
N LEU A 258 -25.35 3.90 9.17
CA LEU A 258 -26.27 4.93 9.67
C LEU A 258 -25.95 5.38 11.10
N ALA A 259 -25.55 4.45 11.98
CA ALA A 259 -25.11 4.75 13.33
C ALA A 259 -23.85 5.63 13.42
N ALA A 260 -23.07 5.72 12.33
CA ALA A 260 -21.87 6.55 12.21
C ALA A 260 -22.12 7.86 11.45
N CYS A 261 -23.37 8.15 11.06
CA CYS A 261 -23.68 9.37 10.34
C CYS A 261 -23.31 10.62 11.15
N CYS A 262 -22.57 11.55 10.52
CA CYS A 262 -22.11 12.78 11.16
C CYS A 262 -22.58 14.06 10.45
N ALA A 263 -23.07 13.96 9.21
CA ALA A 263 -23.68 15.08 8.47
C ALA A 263 -24.51 14.56 7.28
N LEU A 264 -25.42 15.38 6.78
CA LEU A 264 -25.91 15.28 5.40
C LEU A 264 -25.18 16.31 4.55
N ILE A 265 -24.80 15.92 3.32
CA ILE A 265 -23.98 16.76 2.43
C ILE A 265 -24.62 16.80 1.06
N ALA A 266 -24.83 18.03 0.52
CA ALA A 266 -25.32 18.29 -0.82
C ALA A 266 -24.44 19.31 -1.55
N HIS A 267 -24.55 19.37 -2.87
CA HIS A 267 -23.82 20.35 -3.67
C HIS A 267 -24.34 21.78 -3.38
N PRO A 268 -23.47 22.81 -3.25
CA PRO A 268 -23.92 24.18 -2.94
C PRO A 268 -24.86 24.77 -4.00
N ASP A 269 -24.75 24.33 -5.27
CA ASP A 269 -25.59 24.78 -6.37
C ASP A 269 -26.87 23.95 -6.54
N ASP A 270 -27.11 22.96 -5.70
CA ASP A 270 -28.35 22.16 -5.77
C ASP A 270 -29.49 22.88 -5.09
N GLU A 271 -30.32 23.52 -5.88
CA GLU A 271 -31.46 24.32 -5.43
C GLU A 271 -32.46 23.53 -4.55
N ARG A 272 -32.49 22.20 -4.69
CA ARG A 272 -33.38 21.32 -3.89
C ARG A 272 -33.03 21.37 -2.42
N TYR A 273 -31.76 21.61 -2.05
CA TYR A 273 -31.24 21.48 -0.70
C TYR A 273 -30.66 22.77 -0.12
N GLN A 274 -30.53 23.85 -0.90
CA GLN A 274 -29.97 25.13 -0.45
C GLN A 274 -30.66 25.66 0.82
N HIS A 275 -31.97 25.48 0.92
CA HIS A 275 -32.77 25.93 2.09
C HIS A 275 -32.51 25.13 3.36
N LEU A 276 -31.79 24.00 3.28
CA LEU A 276 -31.42 23.13 4.40
C LEU A 276 -30.02 23.42 4.96
N PHE A 277 -29.17 24.11 4.21
CA PHE A 277 -27.81 24.36 4.67
C PHE A 277 -27.76 25.15 5.96
N GLY A 278 -26.98 24.64 6.94
CA GLY A 278 -26.89 25.21 8.28
C GLY A 278 -28.03 24.81 9.23
N THR A 279 -29.01 23.99 8.79
CA THR A 279 -29.98 23.37 9.66
C THR A 279 -29.51 22.00 10.15
N THR A 280 -30.28 21.39 11.06
CA THR A 280 -30.05 20.03 11.54
C THR A 280 -31.20 19.10 11.17
N VAL A 281 -30.88 17.81 11.07
CA VAL A 281 -31.84 16.71 10.92
C VAL A 281 -31.51 15.60 11.90
N THR A 282 -32.45 14.72 12.18
CA THR A 282 -32.25 13.56 13.05
C THR A 282 -32.18 12.29 12.23
N THR A 283 -31.19 11.46 12.51
CA THR A 283 -31.01 10.17 11.80
C THR A 283 -32.16 9.22 12.10
N PRO A 284 -32.65 8.46 11.11
CA PRO A 284 -33.61 7.38 11.36
C PRO A 284 -32.99 6.33 12.30
N LEU A 285 -33.78 5.54 12.97
CA LEU A 285 -33.47 4.52 13.97
C LEU A 285 -32.72 5.01 15.21
N TYR A 286 -31.70 5.86 15.03
CA TYR A 286 -30.77 6.21 16.10
C TYR A 286 -31.03 7.57 16.73
N GLY A 287 -31.84 8.42 16.11
CA GLY A 287 -32.24 9.73 16.69
C GLY A 287 -31.05 10.69 16.88
N VAL A 288 -29.95 10.50 16.22
CA VAL A 288 -28.74 11.35 16.33
C VAL A 288 -28.95 12.61 15.51
N GLU A 289 -28.79 13.78 16.13
CA GLU A 289 -28.84 15.05 15.42
C GLU A 289 -27.55 15.28 14.62
N VAL A 290 -27.70 15.65 13.34
CA VAL A 290 -26.59 15.90 12.40
C VAL A 290 -26.85 17.14 11.55
N PRO A 291 -25.83 17.95 11.20
CA PRO A 291 -25.99 19.13 10.37
C PRO A 291 -26.20 18.77 8.90
N VAL A 292 -26.84 19.66 8.14
CA VAL A 292 -26.92 19.66 6.70
C VAL A 292 -25.93 20.69 6.16
N LEU A 293 -24.94 20.24 5.38
CA LEU A 293 -23.82 21.06 4.93
C LEU A 293 -23.67 21.03 3.40
N ALA A 294 -23.04 22.09 2.89
CA ALA A 294 -22.72 22.20 1.47
C ALA A 294 -21.27 21.77 1.18
N HIS A 295 -21.06 21.01 0.11
CA HIS A 295 -19.72 20.70 -0.39
C HIS A 295 -19.70 20.43 -1.89
N SER A 296 -18.75 21.04 -2.64
CA SER A 296 -18.67 20.96 -4.08
C SER A 296 -18.36 19.57 -4.64
N ALA A 297 -17.85 18.65 -3.84
CA ALA A 297 -17.61 17.26 -4.25
C ALA A 297 -18.88 16.38 -4.13
N ALA A 298 -20.03 16.91 -3.69
CA ALA A 298 -21.30 16.19 -3.73
C ALA A 298 -21.84 16.16 -5.17
N GLU A 299 -22.27 14.98 -5.61
CA GLU A 299 -22.76 14.77 -6.99
C GLU A 299 -24.29 14.93 -7.02
N MET A 300 -24.79 15.99 -7.69
CA MET A 300 -26.22 16.31 -7.76
C MET A 300 -27.08 15.22 -8.39
N ASP A 301 -26.49 14.44 -9.31
CA ASP A 301 -27.21 13.43 -10.11
C ASP A 301 -27.05 12.01 -9.51
N LYS A 302 -26.35 11.86 -8.40
CA LYS A 302 -26.12 10.57 -7.76
C LYS A 302 -27.14 10.32 -6.63
N GLY A 303 -27.94 9.26 -6.79
CA GLY A 303 -29.01 8.96 -5.84
C GLY A 303 -29.98 10.14 -5.69
N ALA A 304 -30.20 10.56 -4.44
CA ALA A 304 -31.04 11.70 -4.14
C ALA A 304 -30.36 13.07 -4.40
N GLY A 305 -29.05 13.12 -4.65
CA GLY A 305 -28.25 14.35 -4.74
C GLY A 305 -27.82 14.92 -3.39
N ILE A 306 -28.31 14.34 -2.31
CA ILE A 306 -27.85 14.57 -0.93
C ILE A 306 -27.45 13.23 -0.33
N ALA A 307 -26.30 13.19 0.34
CA ALA A 307 -25.72 11.97 0.88
C ALA A 307 -25.47 12.07 2.38
N MET A 308 -25.60 10.98 3.11
CA MET A 308 -25.10 10.89 4.47
C MET A 308 -23.57 10.73 4.46
N CYS A 309 -22.86 11.54 5.22
CA CYS A 309 -21.47 11.35 5.54
C CYS A 309 -21.35 10.48 6.79
N CYS A 310 -20.76 9.31 6.62
CA CYS A 310 -20.50 8.37 7.71
C CYS A 310 -19.00 8.20 7.84
N THR A 311 -18.43 8.38 8.99
CA THR A 311 -16.98 8.22 9.16
C THR A 311 -16.62 6.76 9.49
N PHE A 312 -16.19 5.92 8.49
CA PHE A 312 -15.92 6.33 7.10
C PHE A 312 -16.57 5.32 6.15
N GLY A 313 -17.42 5.79 5.23
CA GLY A 313 -18.12 4.94 4.26
C GLY A 313 -17.31 4.70 3.00
N ASP A 314 -16.69 5.76 2.46
CA ASP A 314 -15.81 5.73 1.29
C ASP A 314 -14.75 6.86 1.38
N LEU A 315 -13.97 7.03 0.31
CA LEU A 315 -12.93 8.07 0.26
C LEU A 315 -13.51 9.50 0.16
N THR A 316 -14.72 9.64 -0.35
CA THR A 316 -15.43 10.94 -0.39
C THR A 316 -15.80 11.38 1.02
N ASP A 317 -16.31 10.45 1.84
CA ASP A 317 -16.57 10.72 3.26
C ASP A 317 -15.30 11.18 4.01
N VAL A 318 -14.15 10.61 3.69
CA VAL A 318 -12.86 11.03 4.26
C VAL A 318 -12.49 12.46 3.86
N ALA A 319 -12.77 12.85 2.60
CA ALA A 319 -12.54 14.22 2.14
C ALA A 319 -13.46 15.19 2.87
N TRP A 320 -14.76 14.92 2.92
CA TRP A 320 -15.73 15.74 3.63
C TRP A 320 -15.42 15.88 5.12
N TRP A 321 -15.10 14.75 5.78
CA TRP A 321 -14.69 14.75 7.18
C TRP A 321 -13.53 15.69 7.45
N ARG A 322 -12.50 15.64 6.58
CA ARG A 322 -11.28 16.45 6.72
C ARG A 322 -11.54 17.93 6.44
N GLU A 323 -12.23 18.25 5.34
CA GLU A 323 -12.42 19.62 4.87
C GLU A 323 -13.46 20.37 5.73
N LEU A 324 -14.53 19.69 6.12
CA LEU A 324 -15.60 20.24 6.98
C LEU A 324 -15.34 20.04 8.47
N GLN A 325 -14.22 19.41 8.85
CA GLN A 325 -13.83 19.16 10.24
C GLN A 325 -14.92 18.43 11.05
N LEU A 326 -15.53 17.43 10.44
CA LEU A 326 -16.62 16.65 11.05
C LEU A 326 -16.11 15.76 12.20
N PRO A 327 -16.98 15.40 13.16
CA PRO A 327 -16.62 14.49 14.23
C PRO A 327 -16.31 13.09 13.70
N THR A 328 -15.37 12.40 14.34
CA THR A 328 -15.02 11.02 14.00
C THR A 328 -15.95 10.05 14.72
N ARG A 329 -16.79 9.35 13.97
CA ARG A 329 -17.78 8.38 14.46
C ARG A 329 -17.51 6.99 13.88
N THR A 330 -16.37 6.39 14.22
CA THR A 330 -15.99 5.05 13.73
C THR A 330 -16.76 3.96 14.45
N ILE A 331 -17.42 3.07 13.70
CA ILE A 331 -18.14 1.90 14.22
C ILE A 331 -17.66 0.56 13.66
N ILE A 332 -16.70 0.55 12.76
CA ILE A 332 -16.11 -0.69 12.20
C ILE A 332 -14.74 -0.94 12.83
N GLY A 333 -14.58 -2.13 13.39
CA GLY A 333 -13.33 -2.60 13.98
C GLY A 333 -12.35 -3.19 12.95
N ARG A 334 -11.13 -3.51 13.41
CA ARG A 334 -10.08 -4.11 12.56
C ARG A 334 -10.43 -5.49 12.02
N ASP A 335 -11.36 -6.18 12.65
CA ASP A 335 -11.90 -7.48 12.21
C ASP A 335 -13.05 -7.36 11.19
N GLY A 336 -13.40 -6.13 10.77
CA GLY A 336 -14.48 -5.83 9.86
C GLY A 336 -15.88 -6.02 10.47
N ARG A 337 -15.96 -6.00 11.80
CA ARG A 337 -17.23 -6.09 12.53
C ARG A 337 -17.61 -4.73 13.10
N ILE A 338 -18.91 -4.56 13.33
CA ILE A 338 -19.41 -3.43 14.11
C ILE A 338 -18.82 -3.53 15.53
N LEU A 339 -18.31 -2.43 16.06
CA LEU A 339 -17.76 -2.37 17.42
C LEU A 339 -18.76 -2.88 18.44
N SER A 340 -18.31 -3.67 19.40
CA SER A 340 -19.19 -4.25 20.42
C SER A 340 -19.62 -3.24 21.48
N GLU A 341 -18.83 -2.19 21.69
CA GLU A 341 -19.12 -1.10 22.61
C GLU A 341 -20.04 -0.08 21.94
N THR A 342 -21.15 0.26 22.59
CA THR A 342 -22.08 1.25 22.09
C THR A 342 -21.45 2.65 22.16
N PRO A 343 -21.34 3.37 21.03
CA PRO A 343 -20.73 4.71 21.01
C PRO A 343 -21.51 5.73 21.85
N GLN A 344 -20.77 6.69 22.46
CA GLN A 344 -21.36 7.68 23.34
C GLN A 344 -22.46 8.50 22.65
N TRP A 345 -22.30 8.90 21.39
CA TRP A 345 -23.34 9.68 20.67
C TRP A 345 -24.65 8.90 20.44
N ILE A 346 -24.61 7.57 20.45
CA ILE A 346 -25.80 6.69 20.37
C ILE A 346 -26.45 6.60 21.74
N ILE A 347 -25.66 6.51 22.82
CA ILE A 347 -26.13 6.53 24.19
C ILE A 347 -26.83 7.86 24.49
N ASP A 348 -26.22 8.97 24.12
CA ASP A 348 -26.77 10.34 24.32
C ASP A 348 -28.08 10.56 23.56
N ALA A 349 -28.23 9.89 22.40
CA ALA A 349 -29.48 9.90 21.63
C ALA A 349 -30.57 8.92 22.17
N GLY A 350 -30.25 8.15 23.21
CA GLY A 350 -31.21 7.20 23.83
C GLY A 350 -31.46 5.92 23.00
N SER A 351 -30.56 5.57 22.07
CA SER A 351 -30.75 4.49 21.09
C SER A 351 -29.81 3.29 21.27
N ALA A 352 -29.33 3.08 22.50
CA ALA A 352 -28.36 2.01 22.82
C ALA A 352 -28.87 0.61 22.42
N GLU A 353 -30.12 0.26 22.72
CA GLU A 353 -30.73 -1.03 22.40
C GLU A 353 -30.69 -1.34 20.88
N ARG A 354 -30.93 -0.30 20.05
CA ARG A 354 -30.87 -0.45 18.58
C ARG A 354 -29.47 -0.71 18.07
N TYR A 355 -28.47 -0.12 18.71
CA TYR A 355 -27.08 -0.37 18.37
C TYR A 355 -26.61 -1.77 18.83
N GLU A 356 -27.03 -2.21 20.02
CA GLU A 356 -26.72 -3.54 20.57
C GLU A 356 -27.17 -4.66 19.63
N ALA A 357 -28.26 -4.49 18.88
CA ALA A 357 -28.72 -5.46 17.89
C ALA A 357 -27.69 -5.73 16.77
N ILE A 358 -26.86 -4.76 16.43
CA ILE A 358 -25.83 -4.86 15.39
C ILE A 358 -24.42 -5.02 15.95
N ALA A 359 -24.19 -4.77 17.23
CA ALA A 359 -22.89 -4.84 17.89
C ALA A 359 -22.22 -6.20 17.70
N GLY A 360 -20.93 -6.23 17.35
CA GLY A 360 -20.14 -7.43 17.07
C GLY A 360 -20.53 -8.20 15.79
N LYS A 361 -21.51 -7.73 15.02
CA LYS A 361 -21.90 -8.36 13.77
C LYS A 361 -20.99 -7.94 12.62
N THR A 362 -20.89 -8.79 11.57
CA THR A 362 -20.24 -8.38 10.32
C THR A 362 -21.04 -7.25 9.65
N THR A 363 -20.40 -6.41 8.85
CA THR A 363 -21.09 -5.35 8.09
C THR A 363 -22.23 -5.89 7.24
N PHE A 364 -22.09 -7.10 6.67
CA PHE A 364 -23.16 -7.75 5.93
C PHE A 364 -24.39 -8.10 6.81
N THR A 365 -24.16 -8.69 7.99
CA THR A 365 -25.26 -9.04 8.92
C THR A 365 -25.89 -7.77 9.50
N ALA A 366 -25.09 -6.78 9.87
CA ALA A 366 -25.55 -5.50 10.39
C ALA A 366 -26.46 -4.79 9.36
N ARG A 367 -26.07 -4.77 8.08
CA ARG A 367 -26.88 -4.20 7.00
C ARG A 367 -28.26 -4.82 6.95
N LYS A 368 -28.36 -6.15 6.99
CA LYS A 368 -29.63 -6.84 6.98
C LYS A 368 -30.52 -6.43 8.17
N LEU A 369 -29.95 -6.43 9.37
CA LEU A 369 -30.68 -6.05 10.58
C LEU A 369 -31.13 -4.58 10.58
N VAL A 370 -30.27 -3.66 10.10
CA VAL A 370 -30.63 -2.24 9.96
C VAL A 370 -31.75 -2.04 8.96
N VAL A 371 -31.72 -2.72 7.81
CA VAL A 371 -32.79 -2.66 6.80
C VAL A 371 -34.10 -3.20 7.37
N GLU A 372 -34.09 -4.33 8.07
CA GLU A 372 -35.25 -4.89 8.73
C GLU A 372 -35.86 -3.89 9.74
N ALA A 373 -35.01 -3.27 10.57
CA ALA A 373 -35.46 -2.27 11.55
C ALA A 373 -36.02 -0.99 10.91
N LEU A 374 -35.42 -0.53 9.79
CA LEU A 374 -35.92 0.63 9.02
C LEU A 374 -37.27 0.37 8.37
N VAL A 375 -37.53 -0.85 7.90
CA VAL A 375 -38.85 -1.26 7.39
C VAL A 375 -39.86 -1.32 8.51
N GLU A 376 -39.50 -1.89 9.66
CA GLU A 376 -40.37 -2.04 10.82
C GLU A 376 -40.77 -0.66 11.40
N SER A 377 -39.83 0.29 11.47
CA SER A 377 -40.09 1.66 11.96
C SER A 377 -40.79 2.55 10.93
N GLY A 378 -40.88 2.14 9.66
CA GLY A 378 -41.47 2.94 8.59
C GLY A 378 -40.57 4.06 8.07
N GLU A 379 -39.28 4.05 8.45
CA GLU A 379 -38.29 5.07 8.06
C GLU A 379 -37.55 4.73 6.75
N MET A 380 -37.85 3.58 6.13
CA MET A 380 -37.43 3.23 4.79
C MET A 380 -38.54 3.52 3.77
N ASP A 381 -38.20 4.29 2.74
CA ASP A 381 -39.15 4.65 1.67
C ASP A 381 -39.00 3.71 0.47
N GLY A 382 -39.91 2.76 0.33
CA GLY A 382 -39.94 1.78 -0.76
C GLY A 382 -38.95 0.63 -0.61
N GLU A 383 -38.86 -0.19 -1.66
CA GLU A 383 -37.99 -1.36 -1.72
C GLU A 383 -36.55 -0.98 -2.14
N PRO A 384 -35.53 -1.70 -1.64
CA PRO A 384 -34.16 -1.51 -2.08
C PRO A 384 -34.00 -1.70 -3.59
N LYS A 385 -33.33 -0.73 -4.27
CA LYS A 385 -33.10 -0.77 -5.71
C LYS A 385 -31.73 -1.37 -6.02
N PRO A 386 -31.64 -2.55 -6.66
CA PRO A 386 -30.36 -3.15 -7.02
C PRO A 386 -29.49 -2.22 -7.84
N THR A 387 -28.18 -2.18 -7.57
CA THR A 387 -27.19 -1.39 -8.27
C THR A 387 -25.84 -2.05 -8.32
N GLN A 388 -24.96 -1.57 -9.19
CA GLN A 388 -23.52 -1.87 -9.20
C GLN A 388 -22.79 -0.64 -8.67
N ARG A 389 -21.90 -0.86 -7.73
CA ARG A 389 -21.02 0.21 -7.21
C ARG A 389 -19.55 -0.16 -7.39
N LYS A 390 -18.70 0.82 -7.56
CA LYS A 390 -17.27 0.60 -7.45
C LYS A 390 -16.90 0.43 -5.98
N ALA A 391 -16.21 -0.66 -5.65
CA ALA A 391 -15.65 -0.87 -4.34
C ALA A 391 -14.14 -1.07 -4.46
N ASN A 392 -13.39 -0.54 -3.51
CA ASN A 392 -11.95 -0.71 -3.45
C ASN A 392 -11.61 -2.07 -2.86
N PHE A 393 -10.72 -2.77 -3.53
CA PHE A 393 -10.13 -4.01 -3.08
C PHE A 393 -8.62 -3.82 -2.96
N TYR A 394 -7.98 -4.59 -2.12
CA TYR A 394 -6.58 -4.87 -2.32
C TYR A 394 -6.42 -5.68 -3.62
N GLU A 395 -5.42 -5.39 -4.46
CA GLU A 395 -5.25 -6.02 -5.78
C GLU A 395 -5.29 -7.57 -5.74
N LYS A 396 -4.79 -8.17 -4.64
CA LYS A 396 -4.78 -9.62 -4.39
C LYS A 396 -5.81 -10.07 -3.35
N GLY A 397 -6.73 -9.17 -2.94
CA GLY A 397 -7.76 -9.44 -1.94
C GLY A 397 -9.08 -9.87 -2.57
N ASP A 398 -9.85 -10.67 -1.82
CA ASP A 398 -11.15 -11.21 -2.25
C ASP A 398 -12.35 -10.44 -1.65
N LYS A 399 -12.09 -9.52 -0.73
CA LYS A 399 -13.14 -8.72 -0.06
C LYS A 399 -12.92 -7.25 -0.29
N PRO A 400 -14.02 -6.47 -0.33
CA PRO A 400 -13.91 -5.02 -0.31
C PRO A 400 -13.16 -4.55 0.93
N LEU A 401 -12.35 -3.51 0.78
CA LEU A 401 -11.70 -2.85 1.89
C LEU A 401 -12.73 -2.06 2.72
N GLU A 402 -12.51 -2.04 4.01
CA GLU A 402 -13.19 -1.11 4.92
C GLU A 402 -12.29 0.10 5.20
N ILE A 403 -12.89 1.22 5.59
CA ILE A 403 -12.12 2.36 6.11
C ILE A 403 -12.34 2.39 7.61
N ILE A 404 -11.25 2.23 8.36
CA ILE A 404 -11.28 2.21 9.82
C ILE A 404 -10.39 3.28 10.42
N GLY A 405 -10.70 3.72 11.62
CA GLY A 405 -9.80 4.58 12.40
C GLY A 405 -8.66 3.77 12.96
N THR A 406 -7.42 4.08 12.58
CA THR A 406 -6.23 3.45 13.15
C THR A 406 -5.19 4.48 13.53
N ARG A 407 -4.43 4.18 14.59
CA ARG A 407 -3.27 4.97 14.96
C ARG A 407 -2.09 4.56 14.10
N GLN A 408 -1.61 5.49 13.27
CA GLN A 408 -0.54 5.28 12.31
C GLN A 408 0.55 6.35 12.43
N TRP A 409 1.76 6.01 11.96
CA TRP A 409 2.83 6.97 11.78
C TRP A 409 2.69 7.70 10.45
N TYR A 410 2.89 9.00 10.51
CA TYR A 410 2.90 9.89 9.35
C TYR A 410 4.20 10.67 9.32
N ILE A 411 4.67 10.99 8.13
CA ILE A 411 5.78 11.91 7.91
C ILE A 411 5.23 13.11 7.15
N ARG A 412 5.47 14.31 7.69
CA ARG A 412 5.10 15.56 7.03
C ARG A 412 5.82 15.67 5.70
N ASN A 413 5.12 16.00 4.66
CA ASN A 413 5.65 16.17 3.32
C ASN A 413 5.21 17.50 2.72
N GLY A 414 5.72 17.83 1.50
CA GLY A 414 5.40 19.06 0.79
C GLY A 414 3.92 19.27 0.46
N GLY A 415 3.04 18.29 0.70
CA GLY A 415 1.60 18.47 0.61
C GLY A 415 1.01 19.31 1.74
N ARG A 416 1.74 19.46 2.86
CA ARG A 416 1.35 20.24 4.06
C ARG A 416 2.43 21.18 4.57
N ASP A 417 3.56 21.25 3.90
CA ASP A 417 4.70 22.08 4.21
C ASP A 417 5.11 22.79 2.93
N ASP A 418 4.70 24.07 2.81
CA ASP A 418 4.93 24.87 1.61
C ASP A 418 6.41 25.19 1.41
N ASP A 419 7.18 25.37 2.48
CA ASP A 419 8.62 25.63 2.38
C ASP A 419 9.33 24.39 1.82
N LEU A 420 9.02 23.20 2.33
CA LEU A 420 9.54 21.96 1.81
C LEU A 420 9.11 21.73 0.35
N ARG A 421 7.83 21.99 0.01
CA ARG A 421 7.33 21.89 -1.37
C ARG A 421 8.12 22.79 -2.32
N ASN A 422 8.28 24.06 -1.94
CA ASN A 422 8.98 25.04 -2.77
C ASN A 422 10.45 24.67 -2.97
N ALA A 423 11.13 24.23 -1.89
CA ALA A 423 12.51 23.76 -1.97
C ALA A 423 12.66 22.53 -2.87
N LEU A 424 11.73 21.55 -2.81
CA LEU A 424 11.74 20.38 -3.69
C LEU A 424 11.51 20.77 -5.16
N LEU A 425 10.57 21.69 -5.43
CA LEU A 425 10.31 22.18 -6.79
C LEU A 425 11.50 22.94 -7.37
N GLU A 426 12.17 23.77 -6.55
CA GLU A 426 13.38 24.49 -6.96
C GLU A 426 14.51 23.52 -7.32
N ARG A 427 14.78 22.54 -6.46
CA ARG A 427 15.78 21.50 -6.74
C ARG A 427 15.43 20.63 -7.94
N GLY A 428 14.14 20.32 -8.11
CA GLY A 428 13.67 19.58 -9.28
C GLY A 428 13.93 20.29 -10.62
N ARG A 429 13.94 21.64 -10.62
CA ARG A 429 14.28 22.43 -11.83
C ARG A 429 15.76 22.41 -12.20
N GLU A 430 16.63 22.03 -11.27
CA GLU A 430 18.07 21.87 -11.52
C GLU A 430 18.41 20.54 -12.21
N LEU A 431 17.44 19.62 -12.32
CA LEU A 431 17.62 18.31 -12.95
C LEU A 431 17.30 18.39 -14.44
N GLU A 432 17.98 17.57 -15.23
CA GLU A 432 17.63 17.29 -16.63
C GLU A 432 16.61 16.15 -16.66
N TRP A 433 15.44 16.40 -17.26
CA TRP A 433 14.33 15.45 -17.33
C TRP A 433 14.20 14.84 -18.74
#